data_e7e216eab482ccaf358a3eb804fd743b
#
_entry.id   e7e216eab482ccaf358a3eb804fd743b
#
_cell.length_a   1.000
_cell.length_b   1.000
_cell.length_c   1.000
_cell.angle_alpha   90.00
_cell.angle_beta   90.00
_cell.angle_gamma   90.00
#
_symmetry.space_group_name_H-M   'P 1'
#
loop_
_entity.id
_entity.type
_entity.pdbx_description
1 polymer ?
#
loop_
_entity_poly.entity_id
_entity_poly.type
_entity_poly.pdbx_seq_one_letter_code
_entity_poly.pdbx_strand_id
1 'polypeptide(L)'
;MTKRWRADRRKDHYYKKAKAENYRSRATYKLKQIDYRFDLIQPGDIIVDLGASPGGWSQVAVELGGPESKVFSLDIDRMPPMEGVTFIRGDIKDDVTVRRLLDMIPEGANVVISDMSPDISGNYSYDHAKSIELCEYALAFAKKILRDGGNFCVKMFYGDMSKGFVKMVERSFEEAHVHHPKASRPASSEVYVVGLEFFSERD
;
A
#
# COMPACT_ATOMS: atom_id res chain seq x y z
N MET A 1 19.73 -14.83 -5.24
CA MET A 1 19.46 -13.79 -6.27
C MET A 1 20.30 -14.06 -7.51
N THR A 2 19.67 -14.25 -8.69
CA THR A 2 20.34 -14.62 -9.93
C THR A 2 21.13 -13.46 -10.56
N LYS A 3 22.19 -13.77 -11.37
CA LYS A 3 22.98 -12.76 -12.11
C LYS A 3 22.08 -11.88 -13.03
N ARG A 4 21.03 -12.47 -13.63
CA ARG A 4 20.05 -11.78 -14.49
C ARG A 4 19.28 -10.69 -13.71
N TRP A 5 18.80 -10.99 -12.50
CA TRP A 5 18.09 -10.04 -11.66
C TRP A 5 18.96 -8.81 -11.27
N ARG A 6 20.27 -9.03 -11.01
CA ARG A 6 21.21 -7.92 -10.73
C ARG A 6 21.48 -7.05 -11.96
N ALA A 7 21.50 -7.65 -13.18
CA ALA A 7 21.68 -6.92 -14.42
C ALA A 7 20.44 -6.06 -14.77
N ASP A 8 19.24 -6.60 -14.56
CA ASP A 8 17.98 -5.88 -14.79
C ASP A 8 17.82 -4.69 -13.85
N ARG A 9 18.23 -4.82 -12.57
CA ARG A 9 18.26 -3.69 -11.62
C ARG A 9 19.16 -2.54 -12.07
N ARG A 10 20.33 -2.84 -12.68
CA ARG A 10 21.26 -1.81 -13.15
C ARG A 10 20.69 -0.99 -14.32
N LYS A 11 19.74 -1.53 -15.08
CA LYS A 11 19.05 -0.85 -16.19
C LYS A 11 17.78 -0.13 -15.75
N ASP A 12 17.25 -0.44 -14.58
CA ASP A 12 16.01 0.10 -14.07
C ASP A 12 16.19 1.58 -13.67
N HIS A 13 15.54 2.48 -14.42
CA HIS A 13 15.59 3.93 -14.20
C HIS A 13 15.16 4.32 -12.79
N TYR A 14 14.01 3.81 -12.33
CA TYR A 14 13.47 4.13 -11.00
C TYR A 14 14.31 3.58 -9.87
N TYR A 15 15.01 2.45 -10.07
CA TYR A 15 15.95 1.94 -9.08
C TYR A 15 17.16 2.87 -8.91
N LYS A 16 17.73 3.37 -10.03
CA LYS A 16 18.85 4.33 -9.98
C LYS A 16 18.41 5.64 -9.34
N LYS A 17 17.23 6.12 -9.72
CA LYS A 17 16.66 7.36 -9.20
C LYS A 17 16.42 7.25 -7.69
N ALA A 18 15.81 6.15 -7.21
CA ALA A 18 15.59 5.91 -5.78
C ALA A 18 16.91 5.93 -4.98
N LYS A 19 17.96 5.31 -5.54
CA LYS A 19 19.27 5.31 -4.88
C LYS A 19 19.90 6.71 -4.84
N ALA A 20 19.76 7.49 -5.89
CA ALA A 20 20.28 8.87 -5.96
C ALA A 20 19.55 9.82 -5.01
N GLU A 21 18.24 9.61 -4.81
CA GLU A 21 17.38 10.43 -3.95
C GLU A 21 17.22 9.83 -2.54
N ASN A 22 18.03 8.82 -2.16
CA ASN A 22 18.03 8.17 -0.84
C ASN A 22 16.69 7.50 -0.45
N TYR A 23 15.89 7.07 -1.43
CA TYR A 23 14.72 6.25 -1.15
C TYR A 23 15.09 4.78 -0.91
N ARG A 24 14.39 4.15 0.03
CA ARG A 24 14.62 2.76 0.42
C ARG A 24 14.23 1.76 -0.67
N SER A 25 13.29 2.13 -1.55
CA SER A 25 12.87 1.28 -2.65
C SER A 25 12.43 2.08 -3.89
N ARG A 26 12.43 1.44 -5.06
CA ARG A 26 11.87 2.02 -6.29
C ARG A 26 10.34 2.16 -6.25
N ALA A 27 9.68 1.41 -5.36
CA ALA A 27 8.23 1.45 -5.18
C ALA A 27 7.74 2.83 -4.72
N THR A 28 8.60 3.63 -4.11
CA THR A 28 8.41 5.05 -3.77
C THR A 28 7.74 5.84 -4.90
N TYR A 29 8.21 5.66 -6.15
CA TYR A 29 7.67 6.42 -7.29
C TYR A 29 6.28 5.95 -7.72
N LYS A 30 5.86 4.75 -7.35
CA LYS A 30 4.50 4.30 -7.59
C LYS A 30 3.52 5.09 -6.73
N LEU A 31 3.80 5.19 -5.40
CA LEU A 31 2.96 5.97 -4.50
C LEU A 31 2.94 7.45 -4.90
N LYS A 32 4.10 8.05 -5.22
CA LYS A 32 4.16 9.45 -5.70
C LYS A 32 3.31 9.69 -6.96
N GLN A 33 3.26 8.73 -7.89
CA GLN A 33 2.45 8.85 -9.10
C GLN A 33 0.96 8.64 -8.84
N ILE A 34 0.62 7.76 -7.89
CA ILE A 34 -0.76 7.54 -7.45
C ILE A 34 -1.26 8.79 -6.73
N ASP A 35 -0.49 9.29 -5.77
CA ASP A 35 -0.82 10.49 -5.02
C ASP A 35 -0.99 11.72 -5.92
N TYR A 36 -0.04 11.96 -6.82
CA TYR A 36 -0.15 13.05 -7.81
C TYR A 36 -1.44 13.00 -8.65
N ARG A 37 -1.98 11.81 -8.89
CA ARG A 37 -3.19 11.63 -9.70
C ARG A 37 -4.47 11.75 -8.89
N PHE A 38 -4.48 11.26 -7.66
CA PHE A 38 -5.69 11.07 -6.86
C PHE A 38 -5.74 11.91 -5.60
N ASP A 39 -4.68 12.67 -5.32
CA ASP A 39 -4.57 13.52 -4.12
C ASP A 39 -4.86 12.74 -2.83
N LEU A 40 -4.21 11.58 -2.73
CA LEU A 40 -4.53 10.52 -1.77
C LEU A 40 -4.20 10.89 -0.33
N ILE A 41 -3.07 11.60 -0.12
CA ILE A 41 -2.51 11.95 1.19
C ILE A 41 -2.51 13.46 1.36
N GLN A 42 -3.07 13.94 2.46
CA GLN A 42 -3.11 15.36 2.81
C GLN A 42 -2.16 15.69 3.97
N PRO A 43 -1.68 16.93 4.07
CA PRO A 43 -0.91 17.38 5.23
C PRO A 43 -1.67 17.16 6.54
N GLY A 44 -1.00 16.56 7.53
CA GLY A 44 -1.56 16.25 8.85
C GLY A 44 -2.31 14.92 8.95
N ASP A 45 -2.37 14.14 7.87
CA ASP A 45 -3.07 12.85 7.86
C ASP A 45 -2.44 11.82 8.81
N ILE A 46 -3.31 10.94 9.33
CA ILE A 46 -2.94 9.68 9.95
C ILE A 46 -2.96 8.61 8.87
N ILE A 47 -1.79 8.05 8.58
CA ILE A 47 -1.57 7.16 7.45
C ILE A 47 -1.15 5.78 7.97
N VAL A 48 -1.74 4.71 7.43
CA VAL A 48 -1.32 3.32 7.71
C VAL A 48 -0.75 2.71 6.43
N ASP A 49 0.51 2.23 6.52
CA ASP A 49 1.26 1.58 5.44
C ASP A 49 1.38 0.07 5.73
N LEU A 50 0.65 -0.75 4.98
CA LEU A 50 0.62 -2.21 5.10
C LEU A 50 1.58 -2.87 4.09
N GLY A 51 2.48 -3.72 4.60
CA GLY A 51 3.57 -4.29 3.79
C GLY A 51 4.67 -3.27 3.55
N ALA A 52 5.02 -2.53 4.62
CA ALA A 52 5.86 -1.35 4.53
C ALA A 52 7.33 -1.62 4.19
N SER A 53 7.88 -2.81 4.53
CA SER A 53 9.31 -3.10 4.35
C SER A 53 9.74 -3.00 2.88
N PRO A 54 10.85 -2.34 2.60
CA PRO A 54 11.87 -1.72 3.44
C PRO A 54 11.59 -0.26 3.88
N GLY A 55 10.39 0.30 3.64
CA GLY A 55 9.99 1.62 4.07
C GLY A 55 9.91 2.68 2.96
N GLY A 56 9.87 2.27 1.70
CA GLY A 56 9.81 3.23 0.59
C GLY A 56 8.49 4.00 0.53
N TRP A 57 7.37 3.36 0.82
CA TRP A 57 6.07 4.01 0.88
C TRP A 57 5.91 4.83 2.15
N SER A 58 6.40 4.32 3.29
CA SER A 58 6.45 5.08 4.54
C SER A 58 7.22 6.39 4.41
N GLN A 59 8.37 6.41 3.65
CA GLN A 59 9.11 7.65 3.38
C GLN A 59 8.24 8.68 2.64
N VAL A 60 7.51 8.23 1.61
CA VAL A 60 6.62 9.12 0.84
C VAL A 60 5.45 9.59 1.69
N ALA A 61 4.89 8.72 2.52
CA ALA A 61 3.80 9.07 3.42
C ALA A 61 4.21 10.20 4.40
N VAL A 62 5.41 10.10 4.99
CA VAL A 62 5.97 11.18 5.84
C VAL A 62 6.22 12.46 5.03
N GLU A 63 6.75 12.34 3.81
CA GLU A 63 7.07 13.49 2.95
C GLU A 63 5.79 14.25 2.54
N LEU A 64 4.73 13.55 2.15
CA LEU A 64 3.47 14.14 1.71
C LEU A 64 2.63 14.65 2.89
N GLY A 65 2.53 13.84 3.95
CA GLY A 65 1.76 14.21 5.14
C GLY A 65 2.37 15.36 5.95
N GLY A 66 3.68 15.56 5.82
CA GLY A 66 4.39 16.64 6.52
C GLY A 66 4.54 16.43 8.03
N PRO A 67 4.99 17.45 8.78
CA PRO A 67 5.42 17.31 10.18
C PRO A 67 4.28 16.97 11.17
N GLU A 68 3.05 17.30 10.84
CA GLU A 68 1.89 17.04 11.69
C GLU A 68 1.28 15.65 11.43
N SER A 69 1.75 14.93 10.40
CA SER A 69 1.25 13.60 10.07
C SER A 69 1.76 12.54 11.03
N LYS A 70 0.97 11.46 11.15
CA LYS A 70 1.37 10.26 11.89
C LYS A 70 1.37 9.07 10.93
N VAL A 71 2.51 8.42 10.75
CA VAL A 71 2.62 7.26 9.88
C VAL A 71 2.82 6.00 10.73
N PHE A 72 1.90 5.05 10.58
CA PHE A 72 1.96 3.73 11.19
C PHE A 72 2.24 2.70 10.10
N SER A 73 3.30 1.91 10.29
CA SER A 73 3.75 0.95 9.28
C SER A 73 3.73 -0.46 9.85
N LEU A 74 3.17 -1.40 9.10
CA LEU A 74 3.07 -2.81 9.46
C LEU A 74 3.78 -3.67 8.42
N ASP A 75 4.61 -4.62 8.87
CA ASP A 75 5.21 -5.64 8.00
C ASP A 75 5.60 -6.88 8.81
N ILE A 76 5.59 -8.06 8.17
CA ILE A 76 6.12 -9.31 8.73
C ILE A 76 7.65 -9.27 8.82
N ASP A 77 8.29 -8.57 7.90
CA ASP A 77 9.73 -8.35 7.86
C ASP A 77 10.14 -7.15 8.72
N ARG A 78 11.40 -7.13 9.14
CA ARG A 78 11.94 -5.99 9.87
C ARG A 78 12.16 -4.81 8.93
N MET A 79 11.78 -3.63 9.38
CA MET A 79 12.08 -2.36 8.74
C MET A 79 13.08 -1.57 9.58
N PRO A 80 14.15 -1.00 8.99
CA PRO A 80 15.03 -0.08 9.72
C PRO A 80 14.24 1.12 10.25
N PRO A 81 14.54 1.62 11.46
CA PRO A 81 13.87 2.78 12.04
C PRO A 81 13.84 3.98 11.09
N MET A 82 12.78 4.76 11.17
CA MET A 82 12.55 5.96 10.35
C MET A 82 11.86 7.01 11.20
N GLU A 83 12.38 8.24 11.14
CA GLU A 83 11.76 9.39 11.80
C GLU A 83 10.34 9.64 11.23
N GLY A 84 9.41 9.97 12.10
CA GLY A 84 8.01 10.18 11.74
C GLY A 84 7.21 8.90 11.52
N VAL A 85 7.80 7.70 11.69
CA VAL A 85 7.14 6.41 11.46
C VAL A 85 7.13 5.56 12.71
N THR A 86 5.95 5.12 13.11
CA THR A 86 5.75 4.09 14.12
C THR A 86 5.64 2.73 13.44
N PHE A 87 6.67 1.90 13.56
CA PHE A 87 6.71 0.57 12.94
C PHE A 87 6.25 -0.53 13.90
N ILE A 88 5.35 -1.38 13.40
CA ILE A 88 4.87 -2.57 14.08
C ILE A 88 5.29 -3.78 13.23
N ARG A 89 6.01 -4.72 13.84
CA ARG A 89 6.28 -6.00 13.20
C ARG A 89 5.13 -6.96 13.49
N GLY A 90 4.47 -7.47 12.45
CA GLY A 90 3.36 -8.41 12.56
C GLY A 90 2.73 -8.75 11.22
N ASP A 91 1.79 -9.68 11.24
CA ASP A 91 1.02 -10.09 10.07
C ASP A 91 -0.38 -9.46 10.13
N ILE A 92 -0.83 -8.87 9.02
CA ILE A 92 -2.19 -8.33 8.89
C ILE A 92 -3.28 -9.41 9.03
N LYS A 93 -2.92 -10.68 8.87
CA LYS A 93 -3.81 -11.83 9.06
C LYS A 93 -4.00 -12.21 10.52
N ASP A 94 -3.14 -11.70 11.42
CA ASP A 94 -3.21 -11.97 12.86
C ASP A 94 -4.08 -10.94 13.58
N ASP A 95 -5.17 -11.41 14.19
CA ASP A 95 -6.12 -10.55 14.91
C ASP A 95 -5.49 -9.79 16.08
N VAL A 96 -4.43 -10.32 16.71
CA VAL A 96 -3.73 -9.63 17.80
C VAL A 96 -2.96 -8.44 17.24
N THR A 97 -2.28 -8.63 16.12
CA THR A 97 -1.57 -7.56 15.40
C THR A 97 -2.54 -6.48 14.94
N VAL A 98 -3.67 -6.87 14.35
CA VAL A 98 -4.72 -5.94 13.89
C VAL A 98 -5.26 -5.13 15.06
N ARG A 99 -5.65 -5.78 16.17
CA ARG A 99 -6.15 -5.08 17.37
C ARG A 99 -5.12 -4.08 17.92
N ARG A 100 -3.87 -4.51 18.05
CA ARG A 100 -2.80 -3.62 18.49
C ARG A 100 -2.69 -2.36 17.66
N LEU A 101 -2.80 -2.48 16.33
CA LEU A 101 -2.73 -1.34 15.42
C LEU A 101 -3.96 -0.43 15.57
N LEU A 102 -5.15 -1.02 15.70
CA LEU A 102 -6.40 -0.27 15.96
C LEU A 102 -6.33 0.51 17.28
N ASP A 103 -5.82 -0.12 18.36
CA ASP A 103 -5.68 0.51 19.68
C ASP A 103 -4.69 1.70 19.68
N MET A 104 -3.72 1.70 18.75
CA MET A 104 -2.77 2.80 18.60
C MET A 104 -3.34 4.00 17.83
N ILE A 105 -4.46 3.84 17.14
CA ILE A 105 -5.08 4.86 16.29
C ILE A 105 -6.57 5.01 16.64
N PRO A 106 -6.91 5.35 17.89
CA PRO A 106 -8.30 5.40 18.34
C PRO A 106 -9.14 6.46 17.63
N GLU A 107 -8.52 7.49 17.10
CA GLU A 107 -9.17 8.53 16.30
C GLU A 107 -9.48 8.11 14.85
N GLY A 108 -9.06 6.91 14.43
CA GLY A 108 -9.17 6.43 13.06
C GLY A 108 -8.10 7.03 12.12
N ALA A 109 -7.90 6.38 10.97
CA ALA A 109 -6.94 6.81 9.96
C ALA A 109 -7.62 7.62 8.84
N ASN A 110 -6.86 8.52 8.22
CA ASN A 110 -7.28 9.22 7.00
C ASN A 110 -6.99 8.37 5.76
N VAL A 111 -5.85 7.64 5.77
CA VAL A 111 -5.39 6.92 4.60
C VAL A 111 -4.84 5.56 4.99
N VAL A 112 -5.25 4.53 4.24
CA VAL A 112 -4.62 3.19 4.30
C VAL A 112 -4.01 2.89 2.94
N ILE A 113 -2.70 2.67 2.91
CA ILE A 113 -1.95 2.30 1.72
C ILE A 113 -1.35 0.91 1.89
N SER A 114 -1.21 0.17 0.78
CA SER A 114 -0.63 -1.18 0.80
C SER A 114 0.11 -1.53 -0.49
N ASP A 115 1.40 -1.84 -0.35
CA ASP A 115 2.22 -2.43 -1.45
C ASP A 115 2.56 -3.90 -1.16
N MET A 116 1.75 -4.60 -0.34
CA MET A 116 1.94 -6.02 -0.04
C MET A 116 2.01 -6.86 -1.32
N SER A 117 2.82 -7.90 -1.30
CA SER A 117 2.96 -8.85 -2.40
C SER A 117 3.04 -10.27 -1.84
N PRO A 118 2.37 -11.25 -2.45
CA PRO A 118 2.63 -12.63 -2.11
C PRO A 118 4.03 -13.07 -2.57
N ASP A 119 4.52 -14.16 -2.01
CA ASP A 119 5.68 -14.86 -2.56
C ASP A 119 5.34 -15.38 -3.97
N ILE A 120 6.15 -14.97 -4.95
CA ILE A 120 5.90 -15.30 -6.35
C ILE A 120 6.30 -16.75 -6.62
N SER A 121 5.32 -17.60 -6.88
CA SER A 121 5.51 -19.02 -7.22
C SER A 121 5.88 -19.24 -8.69
N GLY A 122 5.53 -18.30 -9.55
CA GLY A 122 5.61 -18.41 -11.02
C GLY A 122 4.36 -19.01 -11.65
N ASN A 123 3.37 -19.45 -10.86
CA ASN A 123 2.05 -19.82 -11.34
C ASN A 123 1.11 -18.61 -11.29
N TYR A 124 0.76 -18.09 -12.46
CA TYR A 124 -0.03 -16.86 -12.57
C TYR A 124 -1.35 -16.90 -11.79
N SER A 125 -2.13 -17.97 -11.94
CA SER A 125 -3.44 -18.07 -11.27
C SER A 125 -3.30 -18.16 -9.74
N TYR A 126 -2.28 -18.88 -9.25
CA TYR A 126 -2.01 -18.98 -7.83
C TYR A 126 -1.53 -17.64 -7.25
N ASP A 127 -0.57 -17.00 -7.92
CA ASP A 127 -0.02 -15.71 -7.49
C ASP A 127 -1.10 -14.61 -7.51
N HIS A 128 -1.99 -14.64 -8.53
CA HIS A 128 -3.14 -13.75 -8.60
C HIS A 128 -4.11 -13.96 -7.42
N ALA A 129 -4.52 -15.21 -7.14
CA ALA A 129 -5.43 -15.51 -6.04
C ALA A 129 -4.85 -15.07 -4.68
N LYS A 130 -3.54 -15.30 -4.47
CA LYS A 130 -2.84 -14.85 -3.26
C LYS A 130 -2.75 -13.32 -3.17
N SER A 131 -2.62 -12.63 -4.28
CA SER A 131 -2.67 -11.16 -4.31
C SER A 131 -4.05 -10.64 -3.93
N ILE A 132 -5.13 -11.25 -4.43
CA ILE A 132 -6.51 -10.89 -4.05
C ILE A 132 -6.74 -11.13 -2.56
N GLU A 133 -6.30 -12.26 -2.01
CA GLU A 133 -6.39 -12.54 -0.57
C GLU A 133 -5.76 -11.40 0.28
N LEU A 134 -4.57 -10.93 -0.10
CA LEU A 134 -3.91 -9.80 0.58
C LEU A 134 -4.70 -8.49 0.43
N CYS A 135 -5.30 -8.25 -0.74
CA CYS A 135 -6.16 -7.09 -0.98
C CYS A 135 -7.41 -7.12 -0.08
N GLU A 136 -8.02 -8.29 0.10
CA GLU A 136 -9.19 -8.47 0.96
C GLU A 136 -8.85 -8.23 2.43
N TYR A 137 -7.68 -8.70 2.92
CA TYR A 137 -7.21 -8.37 4.27
C TYR A 137 -6.97 -6.87 4.45
N ALA A 138 -6.34 -6.22 3.46
CA ALA A 138 -6.11 -4.78 3.50
C ALA A 138 -7.43 -3.99 3.52
N LEU A 139 -8.41 -4.36 2.69
CA LEU A 139 -9.73 -3.72 2.66
C LEU A 139 -10.51 -3.96 3.96
N ALA A 140 -10.50 -5.19 4.48
CA ALA A 140 -11.16 -5.52 5.75
C ALA A 140 -10.56 -4.74 6.94
N PHE A 141 -9.24 -4.52 6.93
CA PHE A 141 -8.57 -3.65 7.90
C PHE A 141 -8.95 -2.18 7.68
N ALA A 142 -8.91 -1.68 6.44
CA ALA A 142 -9.26 -0.31 6.10
C ALA A 142 -10.69 0.04 6.57
N LYS A 143 -11.65 -0.84 6.35
CA LYS A 143 -13.05 -0.66 6.84
C LYS A 143 -13.18 -0.55 8.36
N LYS A 144 -12.22 -1.07 9.13
CA LYS A 144 -12.22 -0.99 10.60
C LYS A 144 -11.56 0.28 11.14
N ILE A 145 -10.67 0.90 10.35
CA ILE A 145 -9.83 1.99 10.86
C ILE A 145 -10.03 3.31 10.15
N LEU A 146 -10.48 3.31 8.89
CA LEU A 146 -10.73 4.55 8.17
C LEU A 146 -11.88 5.32 8.83
N ARG A 147 -11.67 6.62 8.96
CA ARG A 147 -12.76 7.57 9.23
C ARG A 147 -13.52 7.88 7.94
N ASP A 148 -14.75 8.34 8.06
CA ASP A 148 -15.53 8.79 6.90
C ASP A 148 -14.74 9.85 6.11
N GLY A 149 -14.78 9.76 4.77
CA GLY A 149 -13.96 10.57 3.87
C GLY A 149 -12.52 10.09 3.71
N GLY A 150 -12.12 8.99 4.37
CA GLY A 150 -10.76 8.45 4.26
C GLY A 150 -10.49 7.76 2.92
N ASN A 151 -9.21 7.60 2.59
CA ASN A 151 -8.75 7.06 1.31
C ASN A 151 -8.05 5.71 1.46
N PHE A 152 -8.10 4.91 0.42
CA PHE A 152 -7.53 3.57 0.36
C PHE A 152 -6.73 3.35 -0.93
N CYS A 153 -5.58 2.71 -0.82
CA CYS A 153 -4.83 2.28 -2.00
C CYS A 153 -4.18 0.92 -1.76
N VAL A 154 -4.42 -0.04 -2.64
CA VAL A 154 -3.84 -1.38 -2.52
C VAL A 154 -3.31 -1.91 -3.84
N LYS A 155 -2.12 -2.54 -3.80
CA LYS A 155 -1.57 -3.27 -4.94
C LYS A 155 -2.32 -4.58 -5.16
N MET A 156 -2.67 -4.84 -6.41
CA MET A 156 -3.32 -6.05 -6.87
C MET A 156 -2.61 -6.58 -8.12
N PHE A 157 -2.49 -7.89 -8.29
CA PHE A 157 -2.18 -8.47 -9.60
C PHE A 157 -3.46 -8.56 -10.41
N TYR A 158 -3.45 -7.99 -11.62
CA TYR A 158 -4.61 -8.01 -12.48
C TYR A 158 -4.90 -9.43 -12.99
N GLY A 159 -6.17 -9.86 -12.96
CA GLY A 159 -6.61 -11.18 -13.39
C GLY A 159 -8.12 -11.37 -13.26
N ASP A 160 -8.58 -12.60 -13.31
CA ASP A 160 -10.02 -12.95 -13.40
C ASP A 160 -10.83 -12.47 -12.18
N MET A 161 -10.25 -12.48 -10.99
CA MET A 161 -10.92 -12.07 -9.75
C MET A 161 -10.89 -10.54 -9.53
N SER A 162 -10.14 -9.78 -10.33
CA SER A 162 -9.94 -8.33 -10.15
C SER A 162 -11.24 -7.54 -10.13
N LYS A 163 -12.18 -7.85 -11.02
CA LYS A 163 -13.48 -7.17 -11.08
C LYS A 163 -14.31 -7.40 -9.81
N GLY A 164 -14.20 -8.60 -9.22
CA GLY A 164 -14.87 -8.91 -7.96
C GLY A 164 -14.35 -8.04 -6.82
N PHE A 165 -13.03 -7.92 -6.70
CA PHE A 165 -12.41 -7.09 -5.67
C PHE A 165 -12.73 -5.60 -5.86
N VAL A 166 -12.64 -5.07 -7.09
CA VAL A 166 -13.01 -3.66 -7.36
C VAL A 166 -14.44 -3.37 -6.92
N LYS A 167 -15.40 -4.26 -7.20
CA LYS A 167 -16.77 -4.13 -6.71
C LYS A 167 -16.90 -4.13 -5.19
N MET A 168 -16.00 -4.82 -4.48
CA MET A 168 -15.98 -4.75 -3.00
C MET A 168 -15.53 -3.36 -2.53
N VAL A 169 -14.56 -2.74 -3.21
CA VAL A 169 -14.15 -1.37 -2.91
C VAL A 169 -15.26 -0.37 -3.24
N GLU A 170 -15.91 -0.48 -4.40
CA GLU A 170 -17.04 0.37 -4.81
C GLU A 170 -18.21 0.41 -3.79
N ARG A 171 -18.36 -0.63 -2.98
CA ARG A 171 -19.41 -0.67 -1.93
C ARG A 171 -19.09 0.12 -0.68
N SER A 172 -17.86 0.58 -0.52
CA SER A 172 -17.39 1.24 0.70
C SER A 172 -16.72 2.58 0.44
N PHE A 173 -16.59 2.99 -0.83
CA PHE A 173 -15.95 4.25 -1.23
C PHE A 173 -16.80 4.93 -2.29
N GLU A 174 -16.88 6.25 -2.27
CA GLU A 174 -17.64 7.04 -3.26
C GLU A 174 -17.06 6.86 -4.66
N GLU A 175 -15.72 6.73 -4.76
CA GLU A 175 -15.03 6.46 -6.02
C GLU A 175 -14.08 5.28 -5.88
N ALA A 176 -14.02 4.42 -6.90
CA ALA A 176 -13.05 3.36 -7.00
C ALA A 176 -12.37 3.35 -8.38
N HIS A 177 -11.06 3.37 -8.39
CA HIS A 177 -10.26 3.44 -9.61
C HIS A 177 -9.25 2.31 -9.68
N VAL A 178 -8.98 1.81 -10.89
CA VAL A 178 -7.83 0.92 -11.16
C VAL A 178 -6.78 1.71 -11.91
N HIS A 179 -5.57 1.79 -11.35
CA HIS A 179 -4.47 2.57 -11.90
C HIS A 179 -3.20 1.74 -12.09
N HIS A 180 -2.49 1.96 -13.18
CA HIS A 180 -1.20 1.36 -13.46
C HIS A 180 -0.12 2.47 -13.50
N PRO A 181 0.66 2.68 -12.43
CA PRO A 181 1.70 3.70 -12.40
C PRO A 181 2.79 3.42 -13.45
N LYS A 182 3.31 4.48 -14.08
CA LYS A 182 4.44 4.36 -15.03
C LYS A 182 5.71 3.79 -14.37
N ALA A 183 5.82 3.90 -13.04
CA ALA A 183 6.90 3.31 -12.27
C ALA A 183 6.77 1.78 -12.11
N SER A 184 5.64 1.18 -12.45
CA SER A 184 5.51 -0.29 -12.55
C SER A 184 6.34 -0.82 -13.71
N ARG A 185 6.82 -2.07 -13.59
CA ARG A 185 7.56 -2.69 -14.69
C ARG A 185 6.59 -3.04 -15.82
N PRO A 186 6.95 -2.81 -17.10
CA PRO A 186 6.06 -3.11 -18.21
C PRO A 186 5.57 -4.56 -18.29
N ALA A 187 6.38 -5.52 -17.79
CA ALA A 187 6.04 -6.94 -17.77
C ALA A 187 5.28 -7.36 -16.49
N SER A 188 4.96 -6.44 -15.59
CA SER A 188 4.24 -6.74 -14.35
C SER A 188 2.73 -6.63 -14.58
N SER A 189 1.98 -7.60 -14.07
CA SER A 189 0.51 -7.55 -14.01
C SER A 189 0.00 -6.68 -12.84
N GLU A 190 0.89 -6.03 -12.07
CA GLU A 190 0.48 -5.25 -10.92
C GLU A 190 -0.29 -3.99 -11.35
N VAL A 191 -1.39 -3.76 -10.67
CA VAL A 191 -2.18 -2.53 -10.71
C VAL A 191 -2.47 -2.08 -9.29
N TYR A 192 -2.95 -0.86 -9.12
CA TYR A 192 -3.39 -0.34 -7.83
C TYR A 192 -4.88 -0.05 -7.90
N VAL A 193 -5.60 -0.54 -6.90
CA VAL A 193 -7.00 -0.16 -6.67
C VAL A 193 -6.99 0.98 -5.66
N VAL A 194 -7.60 2.09 -6.04
CA VAL A 194 -7.71 3.31 -5.22
C VAL A 194 -9.18 3.52 -4.92
N GLY A 195 -9.54 3.56 -3.64
CA GLY A 195 -10.84 3.96 -3.14
C GLY A 195 -10.73 5.34 -2.50
N LEU A 196 -11.59 6.27 -2.88
CA LEU A 196 -11.63 7.62 -2.34
C LEU A 196 -12.95 7.84 -1.59
N GLU A 197 -12.87 8.62 -0.51
CA GLU A 197 -14.01 9.00 0.31
C GLU A 197 -14.76 7.77 0.86
N PHE A 198 -14.10 7.09 1.80
CA PHE A 198 -14.69 5.96 2.54
C PHE A 198 -15.97 6.41 3.25
N PHE A 199 -16.99 5.59 3.17
CA PHE A 199 -18.19 5.73 4.00
C PHE A 199 -18.44 4.44 4.77
N SER A 200 -18.64 4.56 6.09
CA SER A 200 -19.14 3.45 6.90
C SER A 200 -20.56 3.09 6.45
N GLU A 201 -20.86 1.78 6.30
CA GLU A 201 -22.23 1.36 5.94
C GLU A 201 -23.21 2.08 6.88
N ARG A 202 -24.08 2.89 6.29
CA ARG A 202 -25.21 3.48 7.02
C ARG A 202 -26.21 2.35 7.22
N ASP A 203 -26.42 1.97 8.51
CA ASP A 203 -27.52 1.07 8.91
C ASP A 203 -28.88 1.52 8.35
#